data_184125307f794525dddddad938d201df
#
_entry.id   184125307f794525dddddad938d201df
#
_cell.length_a   1.000
_cell.length_b   1.000
_cell.length_c   1.000
_cell.angle_alpha   90.00
_cell.angle_beta   90.00
_cell.angle_gamma   90.00
#
_symmetry.space_group_name_H-M   'P 1'
#
loop_
_entity.id
_entity.type
_entity.pdbx_description
1 polymer ?
#
loop_
_entity_poly.entity_id
_entity_poly.type
_entity_poly.pdbx_seq_one_letter_code
_entity_poly.pdbx_strand_id
1 'polypeptide(L)'
;MTDEVYRTEHFGLDERTAQSARDVMDILVGNALAISALDLDTGELRLIKRGIELPQVEADKPMLFSTFNNLLIAQKLIHPEDGDGYLRGTALSALRTVFFGGEKQVYLRYRQKVDSEYRWVALAIVAGKRCEPGCAQVAMVLSGANGSGHANRPSEPRGVDYD
;
A
#
# COMPACT_ATOMS: atom_id res chain seq x y z
N MET A 1 -11.56 24.69 15.38
CA MET A 1 -12.37 25.14 15.41
C MET A 1 -13.01 25.30 14.25
N THR A 2 -13.03 26.11 14.02
CA THR A 2 -13.58 26.44 12.90
C THR A 2 -12.83 26.00 11.68
N ASP A 3 -11.66 25.46 11.88
CA ASP A 3 -10.86 25.07 10.73
C ASP A 3 -11.54 24.05 9.86
N GLU A 4 -12.18 23.06 10.47
CA GLU A 4 -12.85 22.10 9.68
C GLU A 4 -14.03 22.62 8.95
N VAL A 5 -14.85 23.37 9.65
CA VAL A 5 -16.01 23.96 9.04
C VAL A 5 -15.59 24.93 7.96
N TYR A 6 -14.60 25.74 8.26
CA TYR A 6 -14.08 26.69 7.31
C TYR A 6 -13.57 25.99 6.07
N ARG A 7 -12.83 24.90 6.26
CA ARG A 7 -12.27 24.20 5.14
C ARG A 7 -13.33 23.62 4.24
N THR A 8 -14.36 23.03 4.84
CA THR A 8 -15.42 22.44 4.09
C THR A 8 -16.12 23.48 3.22
N GLU A 9 -16.44 24.59 3.83
CA GLU A 9 -17.09 25.64 3.06
C GLU A 9 -16.16 26.25 2.05
N HIS A 10 -14.92 26.42 2.44
CA HIS A 10 -13.95 27.10 1.60
C HIS A 10 -13.68 26.31 0.33
N PHE A 11 -13.64 25.00 0.43
CA PHE A 11 -13.39 24.17 -0.74
C PHE A 11 -14.66 23.81 -1.48
N GLY A 12 -15.79 24.32 -1.06
CA GLY A 12 -17.02 24.04 -1.78
C GLY A 12 -17.57 22.66 -1.57
N LEU A 13 -17.12 21.96 -0.57
CA LEU A 13 -17.63 20.63 -0.29
C LEU A 13 -18.99 20.77 0.39
N ASP A 14 -20.01 20.21 -0.22
CA ASP A 14 -21.31 20.15 0.43
C ASP A 14 -21.47 18.72 0.95
N GLU A 15 -22.59 18.49 1.61
CA GLU A 15 -22.82 17.20 2.23
C GLU A 15 -22.87 16.08 1.24
N ARG A 16 -23.42 16.32 0.08
CA ARG A 16 -23.49 15.28 -0.93
C ARG A 16 -22.13 14.90 -1.43
N THR A 17 -21.28 15.87 -1.69
CA THR A 17 -19.93 15.60 -2.14
C THR A 17 -19.14 14.86 -1.07
N ALA A 18 -19.25 15.28 0.18
CA ALA A 18 -18.56 14.62 1.28
C ALA A 18 -19.04 13.20 1.46
N GLN A 19 -20.36 12.97 1.31
CA GLN A 19 -20.87 11.61 1.44
C GLN A 19 -20.39 10.73 0.31
N SER A 20 -20.33 11.27 -0.91
CA SER A 20 -19.81 10.51 -2.04
C SER A 20 -18.37 10.11 -1.80
N ALA A 21 -17.56 11.02 -1.25
CA ALA A 21 -16.18 10.70 -0.96
C ALA A 21 -16.08 9.58 0.07
N ARG A 22 -16.90 9.62 1.11
CA ARG A 22 -16.91 8.57 2.11
C ARG A 22 -17.31 7.24 1.51
N ASP A 23 -18.32 7.25 0.64
CA ASP A 23 -18.78 6.01 0.01
C ASP A 23 -17.68 5.41 -0.85
N VAL A 24 -16.96 6.25 -1.60
CA VAL A 24 -15.87 5.75 -2.42
C VAL A 24 -14.78 5.15 -1.55
N MET A 25 -14.44 5.82 -0.44
CA MET A 25 -13.43 5.28 0.46
C MET A 25 -13.87 3.95 1.05
N ASP A 26 -15.15 3.83 1.43
CA ASP A 26 -15.64 2.57 1.96
C ASP A 26 -15.53 1.45 0.94
N ILE A 27 -15.82 1.77 -0.31
CA ILE A 27 -15.69 0.77 -1.38
C ILE A 27 -14.23 0.35 -1.55
N LEU A 28 -13.32 1.33 -1.57
CA LEU A 28 -11.91 1.03 -1.73
C LEU A 28 -11.38 0.19 -0.58
N VAL A 29 -11.74 0.55 0.64
CA VAL A 29 -11.31 -0.21 1.81
C VAL A 29 -11.90 -1.61 1.77
N GLY A 30 -13.16 -1.73 1.38
CA GLY A 30 -13.83 -3.02 1.33
C GLY A 30 -13.22 -3.96 0.32
N ASN A 31 -12.66 -3.42 -0.76
CA ASN A 31 -12.09 -4.25 -1.82
C ASN A 31 -10.60 -4.51 -1.65
N ALA A 32 -9.95 -3.85 -0.71
CA ALA A 32 -8.53 -4.07 -0.50
C ALA A 32 -8.30 -5.39 0.22
N LEU A 33 -7.24 -6.07 -0.18
CA LEU A 33 -6.82 -7.30 0.50
C LEU A 33 -6.12 -7.00 1.82
N ALA A 34 -5.43 -5.87 1.89
CA ALA A 34 -4.75 -5.44 3.10
C ALA A 34 -4.48 -3.95 3.01
N ILE A 35 -4.50 -3.31 4.15
CA ILE A 35 -4.19 -1.88 4.24
C ILE A 35 -3.26 -1.69 5.43
N SER A 36 -2.24 -0.89 5.25
CA SER A 36 -1.30 -0.62 6.34
C SER A 36 -0.77 0.80 6.22
N ALA A 37 -0.16 1.25 7.30
CA ALA A 37 0.53 2.53 7.35
C ALA A 37 2.00 2.24 7.63
N LEU A 38 2.87 2.93 6.94
CA LEU A 38 4.31 2.76 7.09
C LEU A 38 4.94 4.11 7.37
N ASP A 39 5.77 4.15 8.42
CA ASP A 39 6.50 5.34 8.76
C ASP A 39 7.89 5.19 8.17
N LEU A 40 8.22 6.02 7.18
CA LEU A 40 9.51 5.91 6.50
C LEU A 40 10.67 6.38 7.37
N ASP A 41 10.39 7.19 8.39
CA ASP A 41 11.45 7.62 9.29
C ASP A 41 11.91 6.49 10.22
N THR A 42 10.97 5.74 10.75
CA THR A 42 11.28 4.69 11.73
C THR A 42 11.29 3.31 11.11
N GLY A 43 10.62 3.13 9.97
CA GLY A 43 10.48 1.81 9.38
C GLY A 43 9.37 0.99 10.00
N GLU A 44 8.54 1.61 10.83
CA GLU A 44 7.49 0.87 11.54
C GLU A 44 6.25 0.74 10.69
N LEU A 45 5.71 -0.46 10.68
CA LEU A 45 4.51 -0.82 9.93
C LEU A 45 3.38 -1.07 10.91
N ARG A 46 2.20 -0.57 10.58
CA ARG A 46 1.00 -0.83 11.38
C ARG A 46 -0.08 -1.34 10.44
N LEU A 47 -0.58 -2.54 10.70
CA LEU A 47 -1.64 -3.10 9.88
C LEU A 47 -2.98 -2.49 10.27
N ILE A 48 -3.75 -2.09 9.27
CA ILE A 48 -5.06 -1.49 9.47
C ILE A 48 -6.14 -2.46 9.05
N LYS A 49 -5.95 -3.13 7.92
CA LYS A 49 -6.88 -4.15 7.46
C LYS A 49 -6.12 -5.39 7.07
N ARG A 50 -6.65 -6.55 7.48
CA ARG A 50 -6.01 -7.82 7.22
C ARG A 50 -7.02 -8.73 6.55
N GLY A 51 -7.08 -8.68 5.24
CA GLY A 51 -8.07 -9.46 4.49
C GLY A 51 -7.55 -10.74 3.91
N ILE A 52 -6.25 -11.01 4.03
CA ILE A 52 -5.66 -12.26 3.54
C ILE A 52 -4.67 -12.73 4.57
N GLU A 53 -4.10 -13.91 4.32
CA GLU A 53 -3.09 -14.45 5.22
C GLU A 53 -1.84 -13.60 5.19
N LEU A 54 -1.40 -13.14 6.33
CA LEU A 54 -0.21 -12.31 6.48
C LEU A 54 0.53 -12.77 7.72
N PRO A 55 1.81 -12.43 7.87
CA PRO A 55 2.52 -12.76 9.10
C PRO A 55 1.81 -12.17 10.31
N GLN A 56 1.89 -12.88 11.41
CA GLN A 56 1.22 -12.43 12.64
C GLN A 56 1.87 -11.16 13.15
N VAL A 57 1.04 -10.17 13.42
CA VAL A 57 1.45 -8.90 13.98
C VAL A 57 0.55 -8.67 15.18
N GLU A 58 1.13 -8.34 16.32
CA GLU A 58 0.32 -8.10 17.51
C GLU A 58 -0.55 -6.87 17.28
N ALA A 59 -1.77 -6.96 17.74
CA ALA A 59 -2.68 -5.85 17.65
C ALA A 59 -2.10 -4.67 18.41
N ASP A 60 -2.23 -3.48 17.85
CA ASP A 60 -1.82 -2.24 18.50
C ASP A 60 -0.33 -2.08 18.65
N LYS A 61 0.47 -2.97 18.07
CA LYS A 61 1.91 -2.82 18.14
C LYS A 61 2.47 -2.73 16.74
N PRO A 62 3.32 -1.74 16.48
CA PRO A 62 3.96 -1.68 15.18
C PRO A 62 5.05 -2.73 15.07
N MET A 63 5.35 -3.13 13.84
CA MET A 63 6.41 -4.06 13.54
C MET A 63 7.31 -3.39 12.53
N LEU A 64 8.58 -3.72 12.56
CA LEU A 64 9.46 -3.19 11.51
C LEU A 64 9.07 -3.78 10.17
N PHE A 65 8.99 -2.93 9.17
CA PHE A 65 8.59 -3.35 7.83
C PHE A 65 9.56 -4.38 7.28
N SER A 66 10.86 -4.21 7.55
CA SER A 66 11.84 -5.18 7.08
C SER A 66 11.60 -6.55 7.69
N THR A 67 11.25 -6.60 8.96
CA THR A 67 10.94 -7.87 9.61
C THR A 67 9.70 -8.49 8.98
N PHE A 68 8.67 -7.68 8.77
CA PHE A 68 7.44 -8.16 8.15
C PHE A 68 7.72 -8.72 6.76
N ASN A 69 8.52 -8.01 5.98
CA ASN A 69 8.84 -8.46 4.63
C ASN A 69 9.63 -9.76 4.63
N ASN A 70 10.57 -9.90 5.57
CA ASN A 70 11.31 -11.15 5.67
C ASN A 70 10.40 -12.31 6.05
N LEU A 71 9.40 -12.05 6.88
CA LEU A 71 8.44 -13.09 7.22
C LEU A 71 7.56 -13.46 6.03
N LEU A 72 7.18 -12.50 5.21
CA LEU A 72 6.44 -12.81 3.99
C LEU A 72 7.21 -13.78 3.11
N ILE A 73 8.51 -13.56 2.98
CA ILE A 73 9.35 -14.43 2.17
C ILE A 73 9.52 -15.79 2.85
N ALA A 74 9.83 -15.78 4.14
CA ALA A 74 10.10 -17.02 4.87
C ALA A 74 8.89 -17.92 4.92
N GLN A 75 7.71 -17.35 5.01
CA GLN A 75 6.48 -18.13 5.06
C GLN A 75 5.93 -18.42 3.68
N LYS A 76 6.67 -18.02 2.63
CA LYS A 76 6.32 -18.30 1.25
C LYS A 76 4.97 -17.71 0.87
N LEU A 77 4.66 -16.57 1.46
CA LEU A 77 3.43 -15.87 1.11
C LEU A 77 3.59 -15.07 -0.17
N ILE A 78 4.83 -14.76 -0.56
CA ILE A 78 5.13 -14.16 -1.85
C ILE A 78 5.78 -15.24 -2.70
N HIS A 79 5.37 -15.33 -3.97
CA HIS A 79 5.89 -16.34 -4.87
C HIS A 79 7.42 -16.25 -4.89
N PRO A 80 8.10 -17.41 -4.84
CA PRO A 80 9.57 -17.39 -4.74
C PRO A 80 10.25 -16.62 -5.86
N GLU A 81 9.69 -16.63 -7.06
CA GLU A 81 10.31 -15.91 -8.16
C GLU A 81 10.18 -14.40 -8.03
N ASP A 82 9.26 -13.93 -7.20
CA ASP A 82 9.01 -12.51 -7.06
C ASP A 82 9.63 -11.92 -5.80
N GLY A 83 10.21 -12.78 -4.95
CA GLY A 83 10.69 -12.33 -3.65
C GLY A 83 11.77 -11.27 -3.73
N ASP A 84 12.77 -11.48 -4.58
CA ASP A 84 13.87 -10.54 -4.67
C ASP A 84 13.38 -9.18 -5.18
N GLY A 85 12.54 -9.19 -6.19
CA GLY A 85 11.99 -7.95 -6.72
C GLY A 85 11.15 -7.21 -5.69
N TYR A 86 10.37 -7.97 -4.94
CA TYR A 86 9.56 -7.39 -3.89
C TYR A 86 10.44 -6.73 -2.82
N LEU A 87 11.48 -7.44 -2.38
CA LEU A 87 12.36 -6.90 -1.34
C LEU A 87 13.10 -5.66 -1.82
N ARG A 88 13.53 -5.65 -3.09
CA ARG A 88 14.19 -4.47 -3.62
C ARG A 88 13.23 -3.29 -3.71
N GLY A 89 12.02 -3.54 -4.17
CA GLY A 89 11.05 -2.47 -4.35
C GLY A 89 10.50 -1.91 -3.07
N THR A 90 10.56 -2.67 -1.98
CA THR A 90 10.02 -2.23 -0.69
C THR A 90 11.11 -1.91 0.30
N ALA A 91 12.37 -1.90 -0.10
CA ALA A 91 13.45 -1.53 0.81
C ALA A 91 13.23 -0.10 1.28
N LEU A 92 13.40 0.13 2.58
CA LEU A 92 13.17 1.46 3.13
C LEU A 92 14.04 2.51 2.47
N SER A 93 15.30 2.17 2.18
CA SER A 93 16.18 3.13 1.53
C SER A 93 15.64 3.52 0.16
N ALA A 94 15.12 2.55 -0.58
CA ALA A 94 14.56 2.83 -1.90
C ALA A 94 13.31 3.70 -1.79
N LEU A 95 12.45 3.38 -0.85
CA LEU A 95 11.22 4.15 -0.65
C LEU A 95 11.53 5.57 -0.19
N ARG A 96 12.50 5.73 0.70
CA ARG A 96 12.89 7.06 1.13
C ARG A 96 13.40 7.88 -0.04
N THR A 97 14.25 7.29 -0.87
CA THR A 97 14.78 8.00 -2.02
C THR A 97 13.67 8.48 -2.93
N VAL A 98 12.71 7.61 -3.21
CA VAL A 98 11.63 7.92 -4.13
C VAL A 98 10.71 9.00 -3.55
N PHE A 99 10.24 8.78 -2.32
CA PHE A 99 9.25 9.67 -1.75
C PHE A 99 9.83 10.99 -1.27
N PHE A 100 11.04 10.96 -0.72
CA PHE A 100 11.67 12.22 -0.34
C PHE A 100 12.11 13.00 -1.55
N GLY A 101 12.20 12.33 -2.70
CA GLY A 101 12.47 13.00 -3.96
C GLY A 101 11.26 13.59 -4.65
N GLY A 102 10.08 13.43 -4.06
CA GLY A 102 8.89 14.08 -4.58
C GLY A 102 7.85 13.19 -5.20
N GLU A 103 8.14 11.90 -5.37
CA GLU A 103 7.13 10.99 -5.90
C GLU A 103 5.98 10.86 -4.92
N LYS A 104 4.79 10.68 -5.45
CA LYS A 104 3.61 10.56 -4.61
C LYS A 104 3.10 9.14 -4.52
N GLN A 105 3.56 8.26 -5.39
CA GLN A 105 2.99 6.94 -5.48
C GLN A 105 3.96 5.97 -6.09
N VAL A 106 3.99 4.76 -5.56
CA VAL A 106 4.80 3.66 -6.08
C VAL A 106 3.88 2.47 -6.23
N TYR A 107 4.03 1.75 -7.32
CA TYR A 107 3.26 0.53 -7.56
C TYR A 107 4.18 -0.64 -7.73
N LEU A 108 3.80 -1.77 -7.10
CA LEU A 108 4.48 -3.03 -7.35
C LEU A 108 3.43 -4.07 -7.71
N ARG A 109 3.78 -4.94 -8.64
CA ARG A 109 2.96 -6.10 -8.96
C ARG A 109 3.77 -7.33 -8.73
N TYR A 110 3.18 -8.31 -8.07
CA TYR A 110 3.85 -9.56 -7.76
C TYR A 110 2.78 -10.58 -7.42
N ARG A 111 3.20 -11.83 -7.22
CA ARG A 111 2.26 -12.89 -6.88
C ARG A 111 2.32 -13.16 -5.39
N GLN A 112 1.16 -13.15 -4.77
CA GLN A 112 1.03 -13.41 -3.34
C GLN A 112 0.00 -14.49 -3.12
N LYS A 113 0.19 -15.26 -2.04
CA LYS A 113 -0.73 -16.34 -1.72
C LYS A 113 -2.03 -15.76 -1.21
N VAL A 114 -3.12 -16.06 -1.90
CA VAL A 114 -4.45 -15.63 -1.56
C VAL A 114 -5.31 -16.88 -1.65
N ASP A 115 -5.92 -17.27 -0.53
CA ASP A 115 -6.73 -18.49 -0.50
C ASP A 115 -5.95 -19.71 -0.97
N SER A 116 -4.73 -19.81 -0.51
CA SER A 116 -3.85 -20.96 -0.76
C SER A 116 -3.30 -21.03 -2.18
N GLU A 117 -3.52 -20.01 -2.99
CA GLU A 117 -2.99 -19.97 -4.35
C GLU A 117 -2.25 -18.69 -4.57
N TYR A 118 -1.19 -18.74 -5.39
CA TYR A 118 -0.50 -17.52 -5.76
C TYR A 118 -1.32 -16.78 -6.81
N ARG A 119 -1.62 -15.53 -6.52
CA ARG A 119 -2.38 -14.69 -7.42
C ARG A 119 -1.67 -13.37 -7.60
N TRP A 120 -1.85 -12.76 -8.74
CA TRP A 120 -1.26 -11.45 -8.98
C TRP A 120 -1.95 -10.41 -8.10
N VAL A 121 -1.15 -9.60 -7.46
CA VAL A 121 -1.62 -8.52 -6.62
C VAL A 121 -0.88 -7.25 -7.00
N ALA A 122 -1.44 -6.14 -6.59
CA ALA A 122 -0.82 -4.83 -6.78
C ALA A 122 -0.72 -4.16 -5.42
N LEU A 123 0.47 -3.69 -5.11
CA LEU A 123 0.71 -2.93 -3.89
C LEU A 123 0.91 -1.47 -4.28
N ALA A 124 0.02 -0.61 -3.82
CA ALA A 124 0.15 0.82 -4.03
C ALA A 124 0.66 1.43 -2.74
N ILE A 125 1.73 2.19 -2.84
CA ILE A 125 2.29 2.91 -1.70
C ILE A 125 2.13 4.39 -2.02
N VAL A 126 1.41 5.11 -1.16
CA VAL A 126 0.95 6.45 -1.49
C VAL A 126 1.35 7.41 -0.38
N ALA A 127 1.98 8.51 -0.76
CA ALA A 127 2.36 9.55 0.20
C ALA A 127 1.29 10.61 0.26
N GLY A 128 1.22 11.29 1.41
CA GLY A 128 0.35 12.44 1.53
C GLY A 128 0.96 13.65 0.86
N LYS A 129 0.38 14.80 1.14
CA LYS A 129 0.85 16.03 0.53
C LYS A 129 2.29 16.33 0.89
N ARG A 130 2.66 16.03 2.10
CA ARG A 130 4.02 16.22 2.56
C ARG A 130 4.59 14.88 2.94
N CYS A 131 5.70 14.53 2.34
CA CYS A 131 6.44 13.35 2.75
C CYS A 131 7.89 13.74 2.74
N GLU A 132 8.43 13.96 3.92
CA GLU A 132 9.79 14.45 4.08
C GLU A 132 10.31 13.93 5.40
N PRO A 133 11.61 13.98 5.62
CA PRO A 133 12.14 13.53 6.90
C PRO A 133 11.43 14.25 8.03
N GLY A 134 11.01 13.47 9.03
CA GLY A 134 10.26 14.01 10.16
C GLY A 134 8.76 13.99 9.96
N CYS A 135 8.27 13.72 8.75
CA CYS A 135 6.84 13.66 8.47
C CYS A 135 6.65 12.73 7.29
N ALA A 136 6.88 11.45 7.52
CA ALA A 136 7.11 10.53 6.41
C ALA A 136 6.20 9.30 6.44
N GLN A 137 4.93 9.49 6.73
CA GLN A 137 4.00 8.38 6.74
C GLN A 137 3.41 8.17 5.37
N VAL A 138 3.37 6.91 4.93
CA VAL A 138 2.74 6.54 3.66
C VAL A 138 1.70 5.47 3.94
N ALA A 139 0.73 5.41 3.05
CA ALA A 139 -0.29 4.37 3.11
C ALA A 139 0.05 3.28 2.11
N MET A 140 -0.21 2.03 2.49
CA MET A 140 -0.01 0.91 1.58
C MET A 140 -1.33 0.18 1.42
N VAL A 141 -1.71 -0.06 0.18
CA VAL A 141 -2.96 -0.73 -0.14
C VAL A 141 -2.65 -1.87 -1.08
N LEU A 142 -3.00 -3.08 -0.65
CA LEU A 142 -2.80 -4.27 -1.45
C LEU A 142 -4.14 -4.68 -2.03
N SER A 143 -4.18 -4.88 -3.34
CA SER A 143 -5.41 -5.27 -4.00
C SER A 143 -5.11 -6.35 -5.03
N GLY A 144 -6.17 -7.04 -5.47
CA GLY A 144 -6.02 -8.02 -6.52
C GLY A 144 -5.76 -7.34 -7.84
N ALA A 145 -4.83 -7.90 -8.60
CA ALA A 145 -4.46 -7.32 -9.87
C ALA A 145 -4.98 -8.12 -11.05
N ASN A 146 -5.72 -9.15 -10.75
CA ASN A 146 -6.14 -10.01 -11.81
C ASN A 146 -7.24 -9.43 -12.59
N GLY A 147 -7.90 -8.60 -12.11
CA GLY A 147 -8.93 -8.16 -12.72
C GLY A 147 -8.61 -7.74 -14.00
N SER A 148 -8.38 -7.34 -14.29
CA SER A 148 -8.11 -6.92 -15.28
C SER A 148 -7.09 -7.30 -15.78
N GLY A 149 -6.70 -7.71 -15.17
CA GLY A 149 -5.69 -7.98 -15.43
C GLY A 149 -5.42 -8.54 -16.59
N HIS A 150 -5.74 -9.14 -16.91
CA HIS A 150 -5.21 -9.61 -17.86
C HIS A 150 -5.09 -8.74 -18.82
N ALA A 151 -5.66 -8.18 -18.66
CA ALA A 151 -5.51 -7.31 -19.46
C ALA A 151 -4.43 -6.56 -19.33
N ASN A 152 -4.20 -6.55 -18.88
CA ASN A 152 -3.37 -5.80 -18.71
C ASN A 152 -2.23 -6.16 -18.81
N ARG A 153 -2.30 -6.85 -19.16
CA ARG A 153 -1.47 -7.11 -19.26
C ARG A 153 -0.58 -6.81 -19.52
N PRO A 154 -0.53 -6.74 -19.69
CA PRO A 154 0.40 -6.50 -19.86
C PRO A 154 1.13 -6.13 -19.78
N SER A 155 0.98 -6.16 -19.90
CA SER A 155 1.65 -5.83 -19.92
C SER A 155 2.51 -5.65 -19.58
N GLU A 156 2.35 -5.98 -19.60
CA GLU A 156 2.99 -5.91 -19.41
C GLU A 156 3.83 -5.70 -19.04
N PRO A 157 4.16 -5.91 -19.28
CA PRO A 157 4.86 -5.74 -18.91
C PRO A 157 5.56 -5.22 -18.62
N ARG A 158 5.75 -5.32 -19.02
CA ARG A 158 6.19 -4.81 -18.76
C ARG A 158 6.66 -4.50 -17.93
N GLY A 159 6.35 -4.69 -17.82
CA GLY A 159 6.72 -4.53 -17.16
C GLY A 159 7.20 -4.33 -16.34
N VAL A 160 7.18 -4.36 -16.44
CA VAL A 160 7.58 -4.16 -15.83
C VAL A 160 8.14 -3.86 -15.21
N ASP A 161 8.01 -3.88 -15.43
CA ASP A 161 8.40 -3.64 -14.95
C ASP A 161 8.90 -3.53 -14.15
N TYR A 162 8.91 -3.69 -14.10
CA TYR A 162 9.26 -3.68 -13.40
C TYR A 162 9.79 -3.82 -12.90
N ASP A 163 10.05 -4.03 -13.05
CA ASP A 163 10.29 -4.15 -12.71
C ASP A 163 10.47 -4.25 -12.56
#